data_28869ae526cc7b4ec6da709af119c037
#
_entry.id   28869ae526cc7b4ec6da709af119c037
#
_cell.length_a   1.000
_cell.length_b   1.000
_cell.length_c   1.000
_cell.angle_alpha   90.00
_cell.angle_beta   90.00
_cell.angle_gamma   90.00
#
_symmetry.space_group_name_H-M   'P 1'
#
loop_
_entity.id
_entity.type
_entity.pdbx_description
1 polymer ?
#
loop_
_entity_poly.entity_id
_entity_poly.type
_entity_poly.pdbx_seq_one_letter_code
_entity_poly.pdbx_strand_id
1 'polypeptide(L)'
;GRPSCHKAFPEALAILAGDALSIHAFSVLANSTALSDAQKVRLITELAEESGHHGMIAGQVLDMEQEGRRDVTVDQLKTMCAFKTGALIRVACRMGCIAANATDEQIKAADTYGSYLGLAFQIVDDILDVTSTTDVLGKPVGSDAEENKVTFVTLLGLEAAQKEAAALTEKAMAMLKTLPNPEFLMALTQSLLSRKH
;
A
#
# COMPACT_ATOMS: atom_id res chain seq x y z
N GLY A 1 -8.36 -9.91 15.08
CA GLY A 1 -9.31 -10.41 16.08
C GLY A 1 -9.78 -9.38 17.10
N ARG A 2 -9.42 -8.07 16.95
CA ARG A 2 -9.95 -6.98 17.76
C ARG A 2 -10.90 -6.12 16.92
N PRO A 3 -11.97 -5.53 17.53
CA PRO A 3 -12.84 -4.62 16.80
C PRO A 3 -12.05 -3.42 16.27
N SER A 4 -12.41 -2.94 15.09
CA SER A 4 -11.85 -1.70 14.50
C SER A 4 -12.20 -0.49 15.36
N CYS A 5 -11.48 0.63 15.20
CA CYS A 5 -11.63 1.82 16.02
C CYS A 5 -13.08 2.32 16.06
N HIS A 6 -13.76 2.41 14.90
CA HIS A 6 -15.16 2.86 14.83
C HIS A 6 -16.19 1.86 15.37
N LYS A 7 -15.79 0.62 15.64
CA LYS A 7 -16.63 -0.38 16.36
C LYS A 7 -16.39 -0.38 17.86
N ALA A 8 -15.19 0.04 18.31
CA ALA A 8 -14.82 0.11 19.72
C ALA A 8 -15.14 1.48 20.35
N PHE A 9 -15.17 2.55 19.54
CA PHE A 9 -15.37 3.94 19.95
C PHE A 9 -16.42 4.61 19.07
N PRO A 10 -17.01 5.74 19.48
CA PRO A 10 -17.89 6.53 18.62
C PRO A 10 -17.22 6.89 17.28
N GLU A 11 -17.99 6.83 16.20
CA GLU A 11 -17.50 7.07 14.82
C GLU A 11 -16.78 8.42 14.68
N ALA A 12 -17.34 9.48 15.27
CA ALA A 12 -16.73 10.82 15.26
C ALA A 12 -15.32 10.83 15.89
N LEU A 13 -15.11 10.08 16.98
CA LEU A 13 -13.79 9.96 17.62
C LEU A 13 -12.83 9.15 16.75
N ALA A 14 -13.32 8.12 16.06
CA ALA A 14 -12.49 7.35 15.14
C ALA A 14 -12.00 8.18 13.95
N ILE A 15 -12.86 9.04 13.38
CA ILE A 15 -12.50 9.99 12.31
C ILE A 15 -11.44 10.97 12.82
N LEU A 16 -11.70 11.65 13.95
CA LEU A 16 -10.74 12.59 14.55
C LEU A 16 -9.40 11.96 14.92
N ALA A 17 -9.41 10.69 15.33
CA ALA A 17 -8.17 9.97 15.58
C ALA A 17 -7.36 9.75 14.29
N GLY A 18 -8.02 9.44 13.18
CA GLY A 18 -7.38 9.36 11.85
C GLY A 18 -6.77 10.70 11.42
N ASP A 19 -7.53 11.78 11.55
CA ASP A 19 -7.07 13.15 11.24
C ASP A 19 -5.85 13.51 12.09
N ALA A 20 -5.92 13.26 13.40
CA ALA A 20 -4.83 13.54 14.33
C ALA A 20 -3.56 12.74 13.97
N LEU A 21 -3.69 11.45 13.62
CA LEU A 21 -2.56 10.62 13.20
C LEU A 21 -1.93 11.13 11.91
N SER A 22 -2.73 11.54 10.93
CA SER A 22 -2.26 12.10 9.66
C SER A 22 -1.46 13.39 9.90
N ILE A 23 -1.97 14.31 10.70
CA ILE A 23 -1.28 15.57 11.04
C ILE A 23 -0.03 15.28 11.88
N HIS A 24 -0.11 14.33 12.81
CA HIS A 24 1.02 13.97 13.67
C HIS A 24 2.23 13.45 12.88
N ALA A 25 2.01 12.76 11.76
CA ALA A 25 3.11 12.29 10.90
C ALA A 25 3.99 13.46 10.41
N PHE A 26 3.39 14.58 10.00
CA PHE A 26 4.13 15.79 9.62
C PHE A 26 4.86 16.42 10.82
N SER A 27 4.23 16.43 11.98
CA SER A 27 4.86 16.93 13.22
C SER A 27 6.10 16.12 13.59
N VAL A 28 6.06 14.80 13.46
CA VAL A 28 7.22 13.92 13.72
C VAL A 28 8.38 14.27 12.79
N LEU A 29 8.13 14.46 11.51
CA LEU A 29 9.16 14.85 10.54
C LEU A 29 9.75 16.22 10.83
N ALA A 30 8.89 17.21 11.06
CA ALA A 30 9.31 18.60 11.31
C ALA A 30 10.17 18.76 12.59
N ASN A 31 9.85 18.00 13.63
CA ASN A 31 10.53 18.06 14.93
C ASN A 31 11.70 17.07 15.07
N SER A 32 12.00 16.27 14.05
CA SER A 32 13.12 15.31 14.12
C SER A 32 14.46 16.02 14.33
N THR A 33 15.21 15.60 15.32
CA THR A 33 16.58 16.08 15.58
C THR A 33 17.64 15.31 14.79
N ALA A 34 17.25 14.19 14.16
CA ALA A 34 18.14 13.33 13.38
C ALA A 34 18.23 13.74 11.89
N LEU A 35 17.38 14.65 11.44
CA LEU A 35 17.28 15.08 10.05
C LEU A 35 17.74 16.52 9.88
N SER A 36 18.44 16.80 8.78
CA SER A 36 18.73 18.19 8.36
C SER A 36 17.42 18.89 7.91
N ASP A 37 17.42 20.22 7.92
CA ASP A 37 16.25 20.98 7.50
C ASP A 37 15.88 20.72 6.04
N ALA A 38 16.87 20.50 5.16
CA ALA A 38 16.62 20.11 3.77
C ALA A 38 15.92 18.74 3.67
N GLN A 39 16.33 17.76 4.48
CA GLN A 39 15.66 16.45 4.55
C GLN A 39 14.23 16.58 5.09
N LYS A 40 14.03 17.37 6.16
CA LYS A 40 12.69 17.61 6.71
C LYS A 40 11.74 18.17 5.66
N VAL A 41 12.14 19.22 4.94
CA VAL A 41 11.34 19.82 3.88
C VAL A 41 11.03 18.79 2.81
N ARG A 42 12.03 18.05 2.32
CA ARG A 42 11.83 17.02 1.29
C ARG A 42 10.88 15.92 1.74
N LEU A 43 11.06 15.38 2.96
CA LEU A 43 10.21 14.31 3.50
C LEU A 43 8.76 14.76 3.72
N ILE A 44 8.55 15.99 4.20
CA ILE A 44 7.22 16.57 4.37
C ILE A 44 6.55 16.75 3.00
N THR A 45 7.27 17.22 2.00
CA THR A 45 6.74 17.36 0.63
C THR A 45 6.36 15.99 0.04
N GLU A 46 7.26 15.01 0.10
CA GLU A 46 6.98 13.64 -0.38
C GLU A 46 5.73 13.03 0.28
N LEU A 47 5.63 13.15 1.61
CA LEU A 47 4.48 12.64 2.34
C LEU A 47 3.19 13.37 1.97
N ALA A 48 3.22 14.70 1.83
CA ALA A 48 2.06 15.50 1.49
C ALA A 48 1.52 15.16 0.08
N GLU A 49 2.41 15.05 -0.91
CA GLU A 49 2.03 14.70 -2.28
C GLU A 49 1.40 13.31 -2.35
N GLU A 50 2.05 12.31 -1.77
CA GLU A 50 1.60 10.91 -1.91
C GLU A 50 0.44 10.54 -0.96
N SER A 51 0.24 11.25 0.15
CA SER A 51 -0.96 11.08 0.97
C SER A 51 -2.14 11.93 0.48
N GLY A 52 -1.86 12.99 -0.25
CA GLY A 52 -2.81 13.99 -0.71
C GLY A 52 -3.59 13.62 -1.97
N HIS A 53 -4.07 14.67 -2.64
CA HIS A 53 -4.89 14.58 -3.86
C HIS A 53 -4.12 14.13 -5.10
N HIS A 54 -2.80 14.07 -5.07
CA HIS A 54 -1.96 13.48 -6.11
C HIS A 54 -1.58 12.01 -5.81
N GLY A 55 -1.97 11.48 -4.66
CA GLY A 55 -1.64 10.15 -4.19
C GLY A 55 -2.84 9.38 -3.63
N MET A 56 -2.77 8.99 -2.37
CA MET A 56 -3.74 8.09 -1.72
C MET A 56 -5.18 8.61 -1.77
N ILE A 57 -5.40 9.90 -1.56
CA ILE A 57 -6.76 10.48 -1.62
C ILE A 57 -7.34 10.37 -3.04
N ALA A 58 -6.54 10.64 -4.09
CA ALA A 58 -6.98 10.40 -5.47
C ALA A 58 -7.35 8.93 -5.70
N GLY A 59 -6.56 8.00 -5.17
CA GLY A 59 -6.87 6.57 -5.24
C GLY A 59 -8.17 6.21 -4.54
N GLN A 60 -8.47 6.83 -3.40
CA GLN A 60 -9.74 6.64 -2.70
C GLN A 60 -10.94 7.18 -3.50
N VAL A 61 -10.78 8.32 -4.17
CA VAL A 61 -11.81 8.85 -5.07
C VAL A 61 -12.07 7.89 -6.23
N LEU A 62 -11.01 7.38 -6.87
CA LEU A 62 -11.14 6.39 -7.95
C LEU A 62 -11.83 5.10 -7.48
N ASP A 63 -11.54 4.63 -6.27
CA ASP A 63 -12.19 3.46 -5.67
C ASP A 63 -13.70 3.70 -5.52
N MET A 64 -14.10 4.84 -4.97
CA MET A 64 -15.51 5.23 -4.82
C MET A 64 -16.22 5.38 -6.17
N GLU A 65 -15.55 5.93 -7.19
CA GLU A 65 -16.10 6.06 -8.54
C GLU A 65 -16.27 4.72 -9.24
N GLN A 66 -15.49 3.71 -8.86
CA GLN A 66 -15.58 2.35 -9.41
C GLN A 66 -16.57 1.46 -8.65
N GLU A 67 -17.02 1.87 -7.48
CA GLU A 67 -17.97 1.12 -6.66
C GLU A 67 -19.28 0.84 -7.44
N GLY A 68 -19.70 -0.42 -7.47
CA GLY A 68 -20.89 -0.87 -8.19
C GLY A 68 -20.78 -0.90 -9.73
N ARG A 69 -19.66 -0.47 -10.31
CA ARG A 69 -19.41 -0.55 -11.75
C ARG A 69 -18.99 -1.97 -12.15
N ARG A 70 -19.39 -2.38 -13.36
CA ARG A 70 -19.03 -3.69 -13.96
C ARG A 70 -18.13 -3.58 -15.18
N ASP A 71 -17.85 -2.36 -15.62
CA ASP A 71 -17.06 -2.03 -16.82
C ASP A 71 -15.64 -1.59 -16.49
N VAL A 72 -15.19 -1.83 -15.26
CA VAL A 72 -13.83 -1.50 -14.82
C VAL A 72 -12.83 -2.43 -15.51
N THR A 73 -11.81 -1.84 -16.12
CA THR A 73 -10.72 -2.58 -16.77
C THR A 73 -9.59 -2.90 -15.78
N VAL A 74 -8.75 -3.88 -16.14
CA VAL A 74 -7.54 -4.22 -15.36
C VAL A 74 -6.62 -3.00 -15.19
N ASP A 75 -6.47 -2.16 -16.22
CA ASP A 75 -5.61 -0.97 -16.15
C ASP A 75 -6.19 0.10 -15.22
N GLN A 76 -7.51 0.28 -15.21
CA GLN A 76 -8.19 1.17 -14.26
C GLN A 76 -8.04 0.66 -12.83
N LEU A 77 -8.18 -0.64 -12.60
CA LEU A 77 -7.96 -1.24 -11.29
C LEU A 77 -6.50 -1.10 -10.85
N LYS A 78 -5.53 -1.36 -11.73
CA LYS A 78 -4.10 -1.13 -11.44
C LYS A 78 -3.82 0.32 -11.09
N THR A 79 -4.41 1.27 -11.81
CA THR A 79 -4.25 2.71 -11.54
C THR A 79 -4.81 3.07 -10.17
N MET A 80 -6.03 2.66 -9.86
CA MET A 80 -6.64 2.89 -8.53
C MET A 80 -5.76 2.32 -7.42
N CYS A 81 -5.30 1.07 -7.54
CA CYS A 81 -4.44 0.43 -6.55
C CYS A 81 -3.06 1.12 -6.41
N ALA A 82 -2.49 1.61 -7.52
CA ALA A 82 -1.23 2.35 -7.48
C ALA A 82 -1.32 3.63 -6.66
N PHE A 83 -2.46 4.32 -6.71
CA PHE A 83 -2.73 5.50 -5.90
C PHE A 83 -3.19 5.15 -4.48
N LYS A 84 -4.25 4.37 -4.34
CA LYS A 84 -4.90 4.10 -3.04
C LYS A 84 -3.98 3.36 -2.06
N THR A 85 -3.28 2.35 -2.53
CA THR A 85 -2.40 1.49 -1.72
C THR A 85 -0.93 1.74 -2.01
N GLY A 86 -0.57 1.83 -3.30
CA GLY A 86 0.81 1.94 -3.75
C GLY A 86 1.49 3.24 -3.35
N ALA A 87 0.80 4.37 -3.37
CA ALA A 87 1.37 5.69 -3.09
C ALA A 87 2.06 5.75 -1.71
N LEU A 88 1.37 5.32 -0.65
CA LEU A 88 1.95 5.35 0.70
C LEU A 88 3.05 4.31 0.91
N ILE A 89 3.00 3.16 0.25
CA ILE A 89 4.07 2.15 0.29
C ILE A 89 5.32 2.70 -0.42
N ARG A 90 5.16 3.28 -1.59
CA ARG A 90 6.24 3.91 -2.37
C ARG A 90 6.91 5.04 -1.60
N VAL A 91 6.11 5.97 -1.06
CA VAL A 91 6.66 7.10 -0.33
C VAL A 91 7.39 6.66 0.94
N ALA A 92 6.90 5.66 1.66
CA ALA A 92 7.60 5.12 2.82
C ALA A 92 9.00 4.59 2.45
N CYS A 93 9.11 3.87 1.32
CA CYS A 93 10.39 3.39 0.82
C CYS A 93 11.33 4.55 0.42
N ARG A 94 10.83 5.56 -0.33
CA ARG A 94 11.60 6.74 -0.70
C ARG A 94 12.06 7.54 0.51
N MET A 95 11.16 7.78 1.45
CA MET A 95 11.45 8.54 2.67
C MET A 95 12.55 7.89 3.50
N GLY A 96 12.56 6.55 3.62
CA GLY A 96 13.64 5.82 4.26
C GLY A 96 15.00 6.08 3.58
N CYS A 97 15.05 6.02 2.26
CA CYS A 97 16.25 6.32 1.48
C CYS A 97 16.70 7.79 1.64
N ILE A 98 15.77 8.76 1.59
CA ILE A 98 16.06 10.19 1.78
C ILE A 98 16.64 10.43 3.18
N ALA A 99 16.02 9.85 4.21
CA ALA A 99 16.51 9.97 5.58
C ALA A 99 17.93 9.38 5.77
N ALA A 100 18.25 8.34 5.03
CA ALA A 100 19.57 7.69 5.03
C ALA A 100 20.61 8.37 4.10
N ASN A 101 20.29 9.50 3.46
CA ASN A 101 21.14 10.15 2.46
C ASN A 101 21.53 9.23 1.28
N ALA A 102 20.60 8.39 0.83
CA ALA A 102 20.81 7.51 -0.30
C ALA A 102 20.97 8.28 -1.62
N THR A 103 21.60 7.64 -2.61
CA THR A 103 21.72 8.23 -3.97
C THR A 103 20.37 8.26 -4.69
N ASP A 104 20.25 9.09 -5.74
CA ASP A 104 19.02 9.17 -6.53
C ASP A 104 18.67 7.83 -7.20
N GLU A 105 19.68 7.04 -7.59
CA GLU A 105 19.49 5.68 -8.12
C GLU A 105 18.88 4.75 -7.05
N GLN A 106 19.34 4.83 -5.81
CA GLN A 106 18.79 4.05 -4.70
C GLN A 106 17.36 4.48 -4.36
N ILE A 107 17.08 5.78 -4.35
CA ILE A 107 15.73 6.33 -4.13
C ILE A 107 14.79 5.83 -5.25
N LYS A 108 15.22 5.86 -6.50
CA LYS A 108 14.44 5.35 -7.64
C LYS A 108 14.22 3.84 -7.56
N ALA A 109 15.22 3.07 -7.15
CA ALA A 109 15.08 1.64 -6.94
C ALA A 109 14.07 1.32 -5.83
N ALA A 110 14.11 2.06 -4.71
CA ALA A 110 13.18 1.94 -3.61
C ALA A 110 11.74 2.33 -4.01
N ASP A 111 11.56 3.37 -4.82
CA ASP A 111 10.26 3.75 -5.38
C ASP A 111 9.68 2.64 -6.27
N THR A 112 10.51 2.10 -7.16
CA THR A 112 10.12 1.01 -8.06
C THR A 112 9.78 -0.26 -7.28
N TYR A 113 10.58 -0.59 -6.26
CA TYR A 113 10.28 -1.67 -5.32
C TYR A 113 8.91 -1.47 -4.66
N GLY A 114 8.66 -0.29 -4.09
CA GLY A 114 7.40 0.03 -3.44
C GLY A 114 6.20 -0.06 -4.37
N SER A 115 6.37 0.30 -5.65
CA SER A 115 5.34 0.18 -6.68
C SER A 115 4.97 -1.29 -6.94
N TYR A 116 5.98 -2.17 -7.14
CA TYR A 116 5.72 -3.59 -7.34
C TYR A 116 5.14 -4.25 -6.10
N LEU A 117 5.67 -3.93 -4.91
CA LEU A 117 5.17 -4.45 -3.64
C LEU A 117 3.72 -4.07 -3.40
N GLY A 118 3.36 -2.80 -3.60
CA GLY A 118 2.00 -2.31 -3.37
C GLY A 118 0.96 -2.98 -4.27
N LEU A 119 1.29 -3.16 -5.55
CA LEU A 119 0.40 -3.86 -6.49
C LEU A 119 0.31 -5.36 -6.18
N ALA A 120 1.45 -6.03 -5.91
CA ALA A 120 1.44 -7.43 -5.51
C ALA A 120 0.66 -7.66 -4.22
N PHE A 121 0.80 -6.77 -3.25
CA PHE A 121 0.07 -6.82 -1.98
C PHE A 121 -1.44 -6.79 -2.20
N GLN A 122 -1.94 -5.90 -3.06
CA GLN A 122 -3.36 -5.82 -3.37
C GLN A 122 -3.86 -7.08 -4.08
N ILE A 123 -3.13 -7.59 -5.08
CA ILE A 123 -3.50 -8.83 -5.77
C ILE A 123 -3.55 -10.02 -4.80
N VAL A 124 -2.59 -10.10 -3.87
CA VAL A 124 -2.57 -11.15 -2.83
C VAL A 124 -3.77 -10.99 -1.88
N ASP A 125 -4.15 -9.76 -1.53
CA ASP A 125 -5.33 -9.49 -0.70
C ASP A 125 -6.61 -9.99 -1.37
N ASP A 126 -6.81 -9.69 -2.66
CA ASP A 126 -7.92 -10.17 -3.48
C ASP A 126 -7.95 -11.72 -3.59
N ILE A 127 -6.77 -12.35 -3.73
CA ILE A 127 -6.64 -13.82 -3.75
C ILE A 127 -7.06 -14.41 -2.40
N LEU A 128 -6.60 -13.82 -1.29
CA LEU A 128 -6.94 -14.29 0.04
C LEU A 128 -8.42 -14.15 0.37
N ASP A 129 -9.10 -13.11 -0.13
CA ASP A 129 -10.53 -12.94 0.07
C ASP A 129 -11.36 -14.08 -0.52
N VAL A 130 -10.87 -14.75 -1.58
CA VAL A 130 -11.57 -15.88 -2.21
C VAL A 130 -11.02 -17.27 -1.84
N THR A 131 -9.81 -17.36 -1.28
CA THR A 131 -9.15 -18.65 -1.02
C THR A 131 -8.98 -18.99 0.45
N SER A 132 -9.10 -18.00 1.35
CA SER A 132 -8.90 -18.18 2.77
C SER A 132 -10.21 -18.51 3.51
N THR A 133 -10.14 -18.64 4.83
CA THR A 133 -11.30 -18.81 5.70
C THR A 133 -11.39 -17.64 6.69
N THR A 134 -12.58 -17.35 7.20
CA THR A 134 -12.81 -16.27 8.18
C THR A 134 -11.91 -16.41 9.40
N ASP A 135 -11.68 -17.63 9.87
CA ASP A 135 -10.82 -17.91 11.04
C ASP A 135 -9.35 -17.58 10.77
N VAL A 136 -8.91 -17.73 9.52
CA VAL A 136 -7.54 -17.45 9.09
C VAL A 136 -7.34 -15.97 8.79
N LEU A 137 -8.28 -15.34 8.07
CA LEU A 137 -8.17 -13.91 7.72
C LEU A 137 -8.45 -12.94 8.88
N GLY A 138 -9.21 -13.39 9.89
CA GLY A 138 -9.66 -12.52 10.97
C GLY A 138 -10.71 -11.48 10.54
N LYS A 139 -11.18 -11.52 9.28
CA LYS A 139 -12.29 -10.75 8.69
C LYS A 139 -13.19 -11.71 7.89
N PRO A 140 -14.46 -11.37 7.58
CA PRO A 140 -15.31 -12.18 6.71
C PRO A 140 -14.64 -12.41 5.35
N VAL A 141 -14.71 -13.64 4.85
CA VAL A 141 -14.27 -14.04 3.50
C VAL A 141 -15.38 -13.74 2.51
N GLY A 142 -15.03 -13.34 1.29
CA GLY A 142 -16.00 -12.99 0.25
C GLY A 142 -16.62 -11.61 0.44
N SER A 143 -16.04 -10.75 1.29
CA SER A 143 -16.53 -9.38 1.50
C SER A 143 -16.55 -8.58 0.20
N ASP A 144 -15.57 -8.76 -0.68
CA ASP A 144 -15.52 -8.08 -1.97
C ASP A 144 -16.68 -8.52 -2.90
N ALA A 145 -17.09 -9.79 -2.84
CA ALA A 145 -18.23 -10.30 -3.60
C ALA A 145 -19.58 -9.78 -3.05
N GLU A 146 -19.72 -9.66 -1.72
CA GLU A 146 -20.90 -9.08 -1.09
C GLU A 146 -21.05 -7.58 -1.43
N GLU A 147 -19.95 -6.85 -1.53
CA GLU A 147 -19.89 -5.44 -1.90
C GLU A 147 -19.95 -5.20 -3.43
N ASN A 148 -20.09 -6.28 -4.25
CA ASN A 148 -20.01 -6.21 -5.71
C ASN A 148 -18.76 -5.50 -6.24
N LYS A 149 -17.64 -5.68 -5.57
CA LYS A 149 -16.37 -5.05 -5.88
C LYS A 149 -15.67 -5.75 -7.04
N VAL A 150 -15.11 -4.97 -7.94
CA VAL A 150 -14.28 -5.50 -9.01
C VAL A 150 -12.87 -5.71 -8.47
N THR A 151 -12.35 -6.94 -8.57
CA THR A 151 -11.03 -7.35 -8.06
C THR A 151 -10.16 -7.93 -9.17
N PHE A 152 -8.87 -8.10 -8.93
CA PHE A 152 -7.99 -8.79 -9.88
C PHE A 152 -8.45 -10.24 -10.14
N VAL A 153 -9.00 -10.91 -9.13
CA VAL A 153 -9.50 -12.26 -9.29
C VAL A 153 -10.75 -12.30 -10.15
N THR A 154 -11.68 -11.34 -10.02
CA THR A 154 -12.89 -11.27 -10.87
C THR A 154 -12.58 -10.90 -12.31
N LEU A 155 -11.54 -10.11 -12.57
CA LEU A 155 -11.16 -9.68 -13.92
C LEU A 155 -10.25 -10.67 -14.65
N LEU A 156 -9.30 -11.29 -13.96
CA LEU A 156 -8.27 -12.14 -14.55
C LEU A 156 -8.53 -13.64 -14.34
N GLY A 157 -9.31 -13.98 -13.31
CA GLY A 157 -9.38 -15.32 -12.77
C GLY A 157 -8.24 -15.62 -11.79
N LEU A 158 -8.47 -16.56 -10.87
CA LEU A 158 -7.56 -16.87 -9.76
C LEU A 158 -6.14 -17.24 -10.21
N GLU A 159 -6.03 -18.12 -11.19
CA GLU A 159 -4.72 -18.61 -11.67
C GLU A 159 -3.88 -17.47 -12.29
N ALA A 160 -4.48 -16.59 -13.10
CA ALA A 160 -3.79 -15.47 -13.70
C ALA A 160 -3.41 -14.40 -12.65
N ALA A 161 -4.28 -14.14 -11.67
CA ALA A 161 -3.97 -13.26 -10.55
C ALA A 161 -2.77 -13.78 -9.73
N GLN A 162 -2.71 -15.09 -9.45
CA GLN A 162 -1.58 -15.71 -8.76
C GLN A 162 -0.27 -15.57 -9.55
N LYS A 163 -0.29 -15.77 -10.87
CA LYS A 163 0.87 -15.57 -11.74
C LYS A 163 1.35 -14.13 -11.75
N GLU A 164 0.42 -13.17 -11.84
CA GLU A 164 0.75 -11.73 -11.81
C GLU A 164 1.37 -11.33 -10.46
N ALA A 165 0.78 -11.77 -9.34
CA ALA A 165 1.34 -11.53 -8.01
C ALA A 165 2.77 -12.09 -7.85
N ALA A 166 3.01 -13.31 -8.34
CA ALA A 166 4.34 -13.92 -8.33
C ALA A 166 5.34 -13.12 -9.17
N ALA A 167 4.97 -12.74 -10.39
CA ALA A 167 5.83 -11.95 -11.28
C ALA A 167 6.17 -10.57 -10.69
N LEU A 168 5.22 -9.90 -10.06
CA LEU A 168 5.45 -8.63 -9.37
C LEU A 168 6.36 -8.80 -8.16
N THR A 169 6.20 -9.90 -7.41
CA THR A 169 7.08 -10.24 -6.28
C THR A 169 8.52 -10.42 -6.74
N GLU A 170 8.75 -11.16 -7.83
CA GLU A 170 10.09 -11.33 -8.39
C GLU A 170 10.70 -9.99 -8.82
N LYS A 171 9.92 -9.11 -9.46
CA LYS A 171 10.37 -7.75 -9.84
C LYS A 171 10.71 -6.92 -8.61
N ALA A 172 9.88 -6.94 -7.57
CA ALA A 172 10.16 -6.26 -6.31
C ALA A 172 11.47 -6.76 -5.68
N MET A 173 11.65 -8.07 -5.58
CA MET A 173 12.88 -8.69 -5.05
C MET A 173 14.13 -8.34 -5.88
N ALA A 174 13.99 -8.20 -7.20
CA ALA A 174 15.10 -7.79 -8.06
C ALA A 174 15.55 -6.34 -7.77
N MET A 175 14.63 -5.42 -7.49
CA MET A 175 14.95 -4.04 -7.11
C MET A 175 15.72 -3.98 -5.80
N LEU A 176 15.35 -4.80 -4.82
CA LEU A 176 16.04 -4.82 -3.52
C LEU A 176 17.52 -5.21 -3.62
N LYS A 177 17.89 -6.04 -4.59
CA LYS A 177 19.29 -6.45 -4.81
C LYS A 177 20.22 -5.27 -5.18
N THR A 178 19.66 -4.15 -5.59
CA THR A 178 20.42 -2.92 -5.91
C THR A 178 20.62 -2.03 -4.70
N LEU A 179 19.96 -2.33 -3.58
CA LEU A 179 20.06 -1.59 -2.32
C LEU A 179 21.07 -2.25 -1.37
N PRO A 180 21.73 -1.47 -0.50
CA PRO A 180 22.59 -2.04 0.52
C PRO A 180 21.75 -2.75 1.60
N ASN A 181 22.27 -3.87 2.12
CA ASN A 181 21.65 -4.65 3.20
C ASN A 181 20.16 -4.99 2.95
N PRO A 182 19.82 -5.66 1.84
CA PRO A 182 18.43 -5.87 1.44
C PRO A 182 17.70 -6.96 2.23
N GLU A 183 18.39 -7.71 3.09
CA GLU A 183 17.92 -8.97 3.71
C GLU A 183 16.63 -8.77 4.49
N PHE A 184 16.53 -7.68 5.26
CA PHE A 184 15.32 -7.37 6.01
C PHE A 184 14.12 -7.11 5.11
N LEU A 185 14.28 -6.25 4.09
CA LEU A 185 13.21 -5.95 3.14
C LEU A 185 12.83 -7.17 2.30
N MET A 186 13.79 -8.02 1.96
CA MET A 186 13.53 -9.29 1.25
C MET A 186 12.68 -10.24 2.12
N ALA A 187 13.04 -10.40 3.40
CA ALA A 187 12.28 -11.22 4.34
C ALA A 187 10.87 -10.63 4.58
N LEU A 188 10.75 -9.31 4.74
CA LEU A 188 9.47 -8.62 4.88
C LEU A 188 8.59 -8.82 3.64
N THR A 189 9.14 -8.66 2.44
CA THR A 189 8.43 -8.89 1.17
C THR A 189 7.89 -10.31 1.09
N GLN A 190 8.71 -11.30 1.39
CA GLN A 190 8.27 -12.70 1.42
C GLN A 190 7.16 -12.92 2.45
N SER A 191 7.30 -12.38 3.67
CA SER A 191 6.29 -12.50 4.71
C SER A 191 4.96 -11.88 4.30
N LEU A 192 4.97 -10.69 3.70
CA LEU A 192 3.77 -9.97 3.29
C LEU A 192 3.04 -10.65 2.12
N LEU A 193 3.78 -11.21 1.16
CA LEU A 193 3.23 -11.77 -0.08
C LEU A 193 2.99 -13.28 -0.01
N SER A 194 3.60 -14.00 0.95
CA SER A 194 3.34 -15.41 1.22
C SER A 194 2.40 -15.66 2.39
N ARG A 195 1.84 -14.60 2.95
CA ARG A 195 0.88 -14.70 4.06
C ARG A 195 -0.31 -15.57 3.67
N LYS A 196 -0.81 -16.33 4.63
CA LYS A 196 -2.03 -17.15 4.49
C LYS A 196 -3.20 -16.55 5.30
N HIS A 197 -2.90 -15.47 6.02
CA HIS A 197 -3.82 -14.76 6.92
C HIS A 197 -3.32 -13.31 7.12
#